data_62a4a608021466a1726e51ed8e2f1415
#
_entry.id   62a4a608021466a1726e51ed8e2f1415
#
_cell.length_a   1.000
_cell.length_b   1.000
_cell.length_c   1.000
_cell.angle_alpha   90.00
_cell.angle_beta   90.00
_cell.angle_gamma   90.00
#
_symmetry.space_group_name_H-M   'P 1'
#
loop_
_entity.id
_entity.type
_entity.pdbx_description
1 polymer ?
#
loop_
_entity_poly.entity_id
_entity_poly.type
_entity_poly.pdbx_seq_one_letter_code
_entity_poly.pdbx_strand_id
1 'polypeptide(L)'
;DGRGGIKPLIPLERGEDPDWIRVWCLHGIEVDDRIYLFFVKVETVEEGIFPVNFRILGSGVAAGDAHDWSFTRLRHGGSDIWWPAEQPHFASAALAPAGDYLYLYGVLQGEDKVQRCYLARVRRQEIARLDGYEYLCAPALADEAGPAWSPRIGEAVPLFDGMPNEQSVSWNPWLGCYLAVHSLDLSGKIVARTAPEPWGPWSAPVELYQVRRSHPAHLPYPQLIYAGKEHPALAREGGRVIYITYIEFEEYYPHLLEITLA
;
A
#
# COMPACT_ATOMS: atom_id res chain seq x y z
N ASP A 1 5.57 19.01 -17.25
CA ASP A 1 4.94 20.24 -17.66
C ASP A 1 5.43 20.63 -19.05
N GLY A 2 4.77 21.58 -19.72
CA GLY A 2 5.16 22.01 -21.07
C GLY A 2 6.54 22.67 -21.19
N ARG A 3 7.31 22.75 -20.09
CA ARG A 3 8.70 23.26 -20.02
C ARG A 3 9.73 22.15 -19.74
N GLY A 4 9.32 20.87 -19.82
CA GLY A 4 10.19 19.72 -19.58
C GLY A 4 10.45 19.39 -18.10
N GLY A 5 9.74 20.04 -17.16
CA GLY A 5 9.81 19.73 -15.74
C GLY A 5 8.92 18.53 -15.36
N ILE A 6 9.25 17.88 -14.24
CA ILE A 6 8.43 16.82 -13.65
C ILE A 6 7.18 17.46 -13.02
N LYS A 7 6.00 16.96 -13.42
CA LYS A 7 4.72 17.32 -12.79
C LYS A 7 4.42 16.28 -11.71
N PRO A 8 4.28 16.65 -10.43
CA PRO A 8 3.85 15.71 -9.41
C PRO A 8 2.41 15.27 -9.69
N LEU A 9 2.12 13.97 -9.51
CA LEU A 9 0.76 13.43 -9.68
C LEU A 9 -0.21 14.07 -8.69
N ILE A 10 0.18 14.15 -7.42
CA ILE A 10 -0.60 14.80 -6.37
C ILE A 10 0.21 16.02 -5.91
N PRO A 11 -0.14 17.23 -6.38
CA PRO A 11 0.62 18.44 -6.04
C PRO A 11 0.44 18.83 -4.58
N LEU A 12 1.44 19.54 -4.05
CA LEU A 12 1.29 20.25 -2.77
C LEU A 12 0.25 21.37 -2.91
N GLU A 13 -0.51 21.57 -1.86
CA GLU A 13 -1.53 22.63 -1.78
C GLU A 13 -0.95 23.92 -1.21
N ARG A 14 -1.69 25.01 -1.38
CA ARG A 14 -1.31 26.30 -0.84
C ARG A 14 -1.16 26.23 0.69
N GLY A 15 0.00 26.59 1.20
CA GLY A 15 0.33 26.56 2.63
C GLY A 15 1.07 25.29 3.07
N GLU A 16 1.29 24.33 2.17
CA GLU A 16 2.18 23.20 2.41
C GLU A 16 3.60 23.56 1.97
N ASP A 17 4.53 23.52 2.91
CA ASP A 17 5.92 23.83 2.65
C ASP A 17 6.63 22.65 1.96
N PRO A 18 7.15 22.82 0.72
CA PRO A 18 7.83 21.74 0.02
C PRO A 18 9.16 21.31 0.66
N ASP A 19 9.69 22.03 1.60
CA ASP A 19 10.89 21.61 2.33
C ASP A 19 10.54 20.59 3.42
N TRP A 20 9.31 20.63 3.94
CA TRP A 20 8.86 19.78 5.04
C TRP A 20 7.81 18.75 4.66
N ILE A 21 6.88 19.08 3.76
CA ILE A 21 5.74 18.21 3.45
C ILE A 21 6.01 17.39 2.18
N ARG A 22 5.69 16.10 2.25
CA ARG A 22 5.71 15.17 1.11
C ARG A 22 4.37 14.43 1.01
N VAL A 23 3.97 14.15 -0.22
CA VAL A 23 2.81 13.31 -0.52
C VAL A 23 3.31 12.12 -1.32
N TRP A 24 3.29 10.95 -0.70
CA TRP A 24 3.71 9.69 -1.30
C TRP A 24 2.49 8.97 -1.85
N CYS A 25 2.40 8.89 -3.17
CA CYS A 25 1.38 8.08 -3.84
C CYS A 25 1.85 6.62 -3.83
N LEU A 26 1.15 5.76 -3.09
CA LEU A 26 1.57 4.37 -2.93
C LEU A 26 0.81 3.41 -3.85
N HIS A 27 -0.43 3.70 -4.18
CA HIS A 27 -1.26 2.84 -5.04
C HIS A 27 -2.31 3.65 -5.78
N GLY A 28 -2.80 3.10 -6.91
CA GLY A 28 -3.90 3.68 -7.68
C GLY A 28 -4.85 2.60 -8.19
N ILE A 29 -6.10 2.97 -8.42
CA ILE A 29 -7.12 2.11 -8.99
C ILE A 29 -8.04 2.91 -9.91
N GLU A 30 -8.46 2.30 -11.00
CA GLU A 30 -9.48 2.86 -11.89
C GLU A 30 -10.87 2.33 -11.53
N VAL A 31 -11.80 3.26 -11.41
CA VAL A 31 -13.22 2.96 -11.17
C VAL A 31 -14.05 3.92 -12.00
N ASP A 32 -14.88 3.38 -12.89
CA ASP A 32 -15.82 4.14 -13.74
C ASP A 32 -15.16 5.32 -14.47
N ASP A 33 -14.09 5.04 -15.23
CA ASP A 33 -13.29 5.98 -16.01
C ASP A 33 -12.57 7.07 -15.18
N ARG A 34 -12.54 6.92 -13.87
CA ARG A 34 -11.76 7.78 -12.96
C ARG A 34 -10.65 7.00 -12.28
N ILE A 35 -9.54 7.67 -12.09
CA ILE A 35 -8.40 7.14 -11.33
C ILE A 35 -8.44 7.70 -9.92
N TYR A 36 -8.35 6.81 -8.94
CA TYR A 36 -8.20 7.15 -7.53
C TYR A 36 -6.80 6.77 -7.08
N LEU A 37 -6.09 7.74 -6.54
CA LEU A 37 -4.73 7.56 -6.00
C LEU A 37 -4.79 7.62 -4.49
N PHE A 38 -4.24 6.61 -3.84
CA PHE A 38 -4.12 6.54 -2.39
C PHE A 38 -2.73 7.02 -1.99
N PHE A 39 -2.69 7.95 -1.07
CA PHE A 39 -1.44 8.59 -0.67
C PHE A 39 -1.25 8.59 0.85
N VAL A 40 0.01 8.65 1.26
CA VAL A 40 0.42 8.97 2.62
C VAL A 40 1.04 10.36 2.61
N LYS A 41 0.61 11.21 3.53
CA LYS A 41 1.18 12.53 3.76
C LYS A 41 2.15 12.46 4.92
N VAL A 42 3.36 12.94 4.70
CA VAL A 42 4.42 12.90 5.69
C VAL A 42 5.03 14.28 5.88
N GLU A 43 5.59 14.49 7.06
CA GLU A 43 6.38 15.66 7.39
C GLU A 43 7.80 15.24 7.74
N THR A 44 8.78 15.82 7.07
CA THR A 44 10.18 15.69 7.45
C THR A 44 10.39 16.40 8.81
N VAL A 45 11.15 15.80 9.69
CA VAL A 45 11.47 16.37 11.01
C VAL A 45 12.97 16.55 11.15
N GLU A 46 13.38 17.54 11.95
CA GLU A 46 14.81 17.77 12.22
C GLU A 46 15.40 16.67 13.10
N GLU A 47 14.57 16.09 13.98
CA GLU A 47 14.96 15.00 14.87
C GLU A 47 14.91 13.65 14.14
N GLY A 48 15.81 12.75 14.49
CA GLY A 48 15.87 11.42 13.92
C GLY A 48 17.10 11.18 13.06
N ILE A 49 17.16 10.00 12.48
CA ILE A 49 18.27 9.56 11.63
C ILE A 49 17.79 9.56 10.19
N PHE A 50 18.44 10.38 9.33
CA PHE A 50 18.23 10.25 7.89
C PHE A 50 18.48 8.78 7.43
N PRO A 51 17.63 8.15 6.62
CA PRO A 51 16.50 8.72 5.85
C PRO A 51 15.12 8.53 6.51
N VAL A 52 15.05 8.13 7.75
CA VAL A 52 13.80 7.85 8.47
C VAL A 52 13.37 8.99 9.39
N ASN A 53 13.88 10.19 9.14
CA ASN A 53 13.57 11.43 9.87
C ASN A 53 12.28 12.08 9.35
N PHE A 54 11.20 11.33 9.35
CA PHE A 54 9.86 11.82 8.99
C PHE A 54 8.83 11.26 9.96
N ARG A 55 7.70 11.94 10.03
CA ARG A 55 6.50 11.43 10.68
C ARG A 55 5.34 11.36 9.69
N ILE A 56 4.51 10.34 9.83
CA ILE A 56 3.28 10.21 9.05
C ILE A 56 2.25 11.16 9.66
N LEU A 57 1.62 11.97 8.83
CA LEU A 57 0.48 12.81 9.22
C LEU A 57 -0.86 12.09 9.02
N GLY A 58 -0.88 11.14 8.10
CA GLY A 58 -2.02 10.32 7.78
C GLY A 58 -2.07 9.95 6.30
N SER A 59 -3.18 9.39 5.88
CA SER A 59 -3.41 9.01 4.49
C SER A 59 -4.73 9.55 3.95
N GLY A 60 -4.83 9.63 2.62
CA GLY A 60 -6.01 10.16 1.95
C GLY A 60 -6.13 9.64 0.53
N VAL A 61 -7.10 10.18 -0.20
CA VAL A 61 -7.46 9.81 -1.56
C VAL A 61 -7.43 11.04 -2.44
N ALA A 62 -6.86 10.92 -3.63
CA ALA A 62 -6.97 11.91 -4.69
C ALA A 62 -7.68 11.28 -5.89
N ALA A 63 -8.47 12.05 -6.61
CA ALA A 63 -9.19 11.61 -7.79
C ALA A 63 -8.85 12.47 -9.01
N GLY A 64 -8.77 11.83 -10.16
CA GLY A 64 -8.48 12.44 -11.44
C GLY A 64 -8.86 11.52 -12.59
N ASP A 65 -8.34 11.79 -13.77
CA ASP A 65 -8.54 10.96 -14.95
C ASP A 65 -7.23 10.74 -15.71
N ALA A 66 -7.24 9.77 -16.62
CA ALA A 66 -6.08 9.42 -17.44
C ALA A 66 -5.87 10.38 -18.62
N HIS A 67 -6.79 11.30 -18.87
CA HIS A 67 -6.70 12.20 -20.02
C HIS A 67 -5.62 13.25 -19.83
N ASP A 68 -5.61 13.92 -18.68
CA ASP A 68 -4.66 14.99 -18.38
C ASP A 68 -3.72 14.68 -17.19
N TRP A 69 -3.93 13.55 -16.53
CA TRP A 69 -3.18 13.14 -15.34
C TRP A 69 -3.15 14.22 -14.26
N SER A 70 -4.29 14.88 -14.06
CA SER A 70 -4.50 15.89 -13.03
C SER A 70 -5.33 15.31 -11.90
N PHE A 71 -4.79 15.34 -10.68
CA PHE A 71 -5.41 14.75 -9.51
C PHE A 71 -5.69 15.83 -8.46
N THR A 72 -6.87 15.76 -7.88
CA THR A 72 -7.31 16.62 -6.78
C THR A 72 -7.53 15.78 -5.54
N ARG A 73 -7.00 16.22 -4.39
CA ARG A 73 -7.23 15.54 -3.11
C ARG A 73 -8.68 15.66 -2.70
N LEU A 74 -9.29 14.54 -2.38
CA LEU A 74 -10.65 14.49 -1.86
C LEU A 74 -10.65 14.90 -0.38
N ARG A 75 -11.73 15.56 0.05
CA ARG A 75 -11.84 16.07 1.41
C ARG A 75 -13.01 15.45 2.16
N HIS A 76 -12.75 15.13 3.43
CA HIS A 76 -13.79 14.76 4.40
C HIS A 76 -13.69 15.71 5.60
N GLY A 77 -14.79 16.37 5.97
CA GLY A 77 -14.79 17.35 7.05
C GLY A 77 -13.82 18.54 6.84
N GLY A 78 -13.46 18.84 5.57
CA GLY A 78 -12.50 19.88 5.23
C GLY A 78 -11.03 19.43 5.19
N SER A 79 -10.70 18.23 5.67
CA SER A 79 -9.35 17.65 5.66
C SER A 79 -9.12 16.77 4.43
N ASP A 80 -7.91 16.79 3.87
CA ASP A 80 -7.43 15.85 2.87
C ASP A 80 -6.87 14.56 3.50
N ILE A 81 -6.68 14.55 4.81
CA ILE A 81 -6.34 13.36 5.59
C ILE A 81 -7.64 12.68 6.02
N TRP A 82 -7.88 11.49 5.51
CA TRP A 82 -9.03 10.66 5.83
C TRP A 82 -8.76 9.73 7.01
N TRP A 83 -7.54 9.19 7.06
CA TRP A 83 -7.07 8.32 8.14
C TRP A 83 -5.84 8.97 8.79
N PRO A 84 -6.00 9.57 9.98
CA PRO A 84 -4.91 10.19 10.73
C PRO A 84 -3.80 9.20 11.13
N ALA A 85 -2.68 9.71 11.62
CA ALA A 85 -1.47 8.97 11.93
C ALA A 85 -1.67 7.77 12.89
N GLU A 86 -2.67 7.86 13.76
CA GLU A 86 -3.01 6.84 14.77
C GLU A 86 -3.91 5.72 14.23
N GLN A 87 -4.31 5.81 12.98
CA GLN A 87 -5.17 4.85 12.30
C GLN A 87 -4.42 4.14 11.18
N PRO A 88 -4.89 2.95 10.73
CA PRO A 88 -4.30 2.30 9.56
C PRO A 88 -4.34 3.20 8.32
N HIS A 89 -3.20 3.32 7.63
CA HIS A 89 -3.05 4.12 6.42
C HIS A 89 -3.46 3.29 5.20
N PHE A 90 -4.72 3.41 4.75
CA PHE A 90 -5.26 2.62 3.62
C PHE A 90 -4.76 3.13 2.27
N ALA A 91 -3.45 3.03 2.04
CA ALA A 91 -2.78 3.44 0.81
C ALA A 91 -1.85 2.36 0.22
N SER A 92 -1.68 1.22 0.90
CA SER A 92 -0.66 0.22 0.54
C SER A 92 -1.01 -0.55 -0.73
N ALA A 93 -2.26 -1.00 -0.86
CA ALA A 93 -2.78 -1.62 -2.06
C ALA A 93 -4.30 -1.40 -2.17
N ALA A 94 -4.81 -1.42 -3.40
CA ALA A 94 -6.22 -1.44 -3.71
C ALA A 94 -6.52 -2.57 -4.68
N LEU A 95 -7.62 -3.26 -4.47
CA LEU A 95 -8.06 -4.42 -5.25
C LEU A 95 -9.51 -4.24 -5.69
N ALA A 96 -9.77 -4.45 -6.97
CA ALA A 96 -11.10 -4.40 -7.58
C ALA A 96 -11.50 -5.78 -8.12
N PRO A 97 -11.90 -6.74 -7.27
CA PRO A 97 -12.40 -8.01 -7.76
C PRO A 97 -13.74 -7.85 -8.47
N ALA A 98 -14.24 -8.91 -9.09
CA ALA A 98 -15.60 -8.90 -9.59
C ALA A 98 -16.60 -8.66 -8.46
N GLY A 99 -17.58 -7.77 -8.67
CA GLY A 99 -18.61 -7.41 -7.69
C GLY A 99 -18.58 -5.93 -7.29
N ASP A 100 -19.36 -5.59 -6.26
CA ASP A 100 -19.66 -4.21 -5.91
C ASP A 100 -18.62 -3.55 -5.03
N TYR A 101 -17.76 -4.34 -4.38
CA TYR A 101 -16.80 -3.82 -3.40
C TYR A 101 -15.38 -3.71 -3.97
N LEU A 102 -14.71 -2.67 -3.53
CA LEU A 102 -13.27 -2.50 -3.59
C LEU A 102 -12.70 -2.83 -2.21
N TYR A 103 -11.47 -3.34 -2.19
CA TYR A 103 -10.74 -3.66 -0.97
C TYR A 103 -9.45 -2.84 -0.92
N LEU A 104 -9.21 -2.19 0.23
CA LEU A 104 -8.05 -1.36 0.44
C LEU A 104 -7.25 -1.91 1.61
N TYR A 105 -5.98 -2.15 1.35
CA TYR A 105 -5.03 -2.59 2.36
C TYR A 105 -4.27 -1.40 2.90
N GLY A 106 -4.13 -1.36 4.21
CA GLY A 106 -3.44 -0.30 4.91
C GLY A 106 -2.54 -0.86 6.00
N VAL A 107 -1.65 -0.02 6.51
CA VAL A 107 -0.71 -0.40 7.56
C VAL A 107 -0.81 0.52 8.75
N LEU A 108 -0.63 -0.03 9.93
CA LEU A 108 -0.39 0.70 11.17
C LEU A 108 0.74 0.02 11.94
N GLN A 109 1.69 0.83 12.41
CA GLN A 109 2.70 0.36 13.33
C GLN A 109 2.14 0.42 14.75
N GLY A 110 2.14 -0.73 15.44
CA GLY A 110 1.76 -0.81 16.85
C GLY A 110 2.79 -0.18 17.78
N GLU A 111 2.45 -0.05 19.05
CA GLU A 111 3.38 0.41 20.10
C GLU A 111 4.59 -0.52 20.26
N ASP A 112 4.41 -1.81 19.96
CA ASP A 112 5.45 -2.84 19.91
C ASP A 112 6.38 -2.72 18.69
N LYS A 113 6.21 -1.68 17.86
CA LYS A 113 6.94 -1.42 16.62
C LYS A 113 6.69 -2.43 15.50
N VAL A 114 5.75 -3.34 15.68
CA VAL A 114 5.34 -4.27 14.62
C VAL A 114 4.38 -3.58 13.67
N GLN A 115 4.65 -3.65 12.38
CA GLN A 115 3.77 -3.14 11.33
C GLN A 115 2.75 -4.22 10.98
N ARG A 116 1.47 -3.84 10.99
CA ARG A 116 0.34 -4.74 10.76
C ARG A 116 -0.49 -4.28 9.58
N CYS A 117 -0.87 -5.22 8.75
CA CYS A 117 -1.76 -5.00 7.62
C CYS A 117 -3.22 -5.05 8.08
N TYR A 118 -4.00 -4.08 7.67
CA TYR A 118 -5.45 -3.96 7.91
C TYR A 118 -6.20 -3.94 6.58
N LEU A 119 -7.51 -4.22 6.62
CA LEU A 119 -8.36 -4.22 5.45
C LEU A 119 -9.59 -3.34 5.64
N ALA A 120 -9.83 -2.49 4.66
CA ALA A 120 -11.09 -1.79 4.49
C ALA A 120 -11.76 -2.25 3.19
N ARG A 121 -13.09 -2.09 3.12
CA ARG A 121 -13.84 -2.21 1.88
C ARG A 121 -14.74 -1.00 1.68
N VAL A 122 -15.09 -0.74 0.43
CA VAL A 122 -16.02 0.32 0.08
C VAL A 122 -16.78 -0.09 -1.20
N ARG A 123 -18.04 0.31 -1.33
CA ARG A 123 -18.75 0.13 -2.60
C ARG A 123 -18.09 0.98 -3.68
N ARG A 124 -18.00 0.48 -4.92
CA ARG A 124 -17.36 1.19 -6.04
C ARG A 124 -17.84 2.64 -6.17
N GLN A 125 -19.15 2.83 -6.11
CA GLN A 125 -19.78 4.16 -6.23
C GLN A 125 -19.53 5.09 -5.05
N GLU A 126 -19.04 4.59 -3.94
CA GLU A 126 -18.77 5.35 -2.71
C GLU A 126 -17.29 5.59 -2.44
N ILE A 127 -16.38 5.16 -3.33
CA ILE A 127 -14.94 5.29 -3.16
C ILE A 127 -14.49 6.72 -2.82
N ALA A 128 -15.21 7.73 -3.30
CA ALA A 128 -14.93 9.15 -3.06
C ALA A 128 -15.47 9.69 -1.71
N ARG A 129 -16.04 8.82 -0.85
CA ARG A 129 -16.70 9.22 0.40
C ARG A 129 -16.22 8.36 1.56
N LEU A 130 -15.55 8.96 2.54
CA LEU A 130 -15.03 8.22 3.70
C LEU A 130 -16.13 7.49 4.49
N ASP A 131 -17.33 8.05 4.58
CA ASP A 131 -18.47 7.45 5.30
C ASP A 131 -18.96 6.14 4.67
N GLY A 132 -18.57 5.83 3.43
CA GLY A 132 -18.90 4.59 2.75
C GLY A 132 -17.95 3.42 3.07
N TYR A 133 -16.87 3.68 3.82
CA TYR A 133 -15.88 2.65 4.13
C TYR A 133 -16.28 1.83 5.35
N GLU A 134 -16.03 0.53 5.25
CA GLU A 134 -16.17 -0.44 6.33
C GLU A 134 -14.84 -1.16 6.54
N TYR A 135 -14.53 -1.48 7.78
CA TYR A 135 -13.28 -2.08 8.22
C TYR A 135 -13.50 -3.51 8.67
N LEU A 136 -12.60 -4.41 8.32
CA LEU A 136 -12.66 -5.79 8.78
C LEU A 136 -12.51 -5.85 10.29
N CYS A 137 -13.52 -6.31 11.01
CA CYS A 137 -13.51 -6.42 12.47
C CYS A 137 -13.48 -7.86 12.98
N ALA A 138 -13.79 -8.84 12.12
CA ALA A 138 -13.52 -10.25 12.38
C ALA A 138 -13.27 -10.98 11.06
N PRO A 139 -12.17 -11.76 10.94
CA PRO A 139 -11.94 -12.60 9.77
C PRO A 139 -13.00 -13.70 9.70
N ALA A 140 -13.28 -14.21 8.49
CA ALA A 140 -14.12 -15.40 8.36
C ALA A 140 -13.41 -16.59 9.01
N LEU A 141 -14.05 -17.23 9.97
CA LEU A 141 -13.64 -18.54 10.48
C LEU A 141 -14.24 -19.63 9.58
N ALA A 142 -13.59 -20.79 9.54
CA ALA A 142 -13.92 -21.87 8.59
C ALA A 142 -15.39 -22.33 8.59
N ASP A 143 -16.12 -22.06 9.67
CA ASP A 143 -17.50 -22.50 9.89
C ASP A 143 -18.50 -21.32 10.02
N GLU A 144 -18.13 -20.09 9.71
CA GLU A 144 -18.96 -18.89 9.90
C GLU A 144 -19.42 -18.26 8.57
N ALA A 145 -20.49 -17.47 8.65
CA ALA A 145 -21.18 -16.86 7.51
C ALA A 145 -20.37 -15.75 6.77
N GLY A 146 -19.05 -15.75 6.87
CA GLY A 146 -18.15 -14.78 6.24
C GLY A 146 -17.54 -13.77 7.21
N PRO A 147 -16.74 -12.81 6.70
CA PRO A 147 -16.08 -11.82 7.53
C PRO A 147 -17.07 -10.79 8.08
N ALA A 148 -16.84 -10.29 9.29
CA ALA A 148 -17.61 -9.18 9.85
C ALA A 148 -16.95 -7.83 9.51
N TRP A 149 -17.80 -6.84 9.20
CA TRP A 149 -17.39 -5.50 8.82
C TRP A 149 -18.05 -4.46 9.70
N SER A 150 -17.34 -3.40 10.03
CA SER A 150 -17.84 -2.29 10.85
C SER A 150 -17.48 -0.94 10.20
N PRO A 151 -18.37 0.06 10.24
CA PRO A 151 -18.02 1.43 9.85
C PRO A 151 -17.08 2.11 10.86
N ARG A 152 -16.84 1.51 12.01
CA ARG A 152 -15.97 2.05 13.06
C ARG A 152 -14.56 1.50 12.93
N ILE A 153 -13.62 2.36 12.49
CA ILE A 153 -12.22 1.99 12.29
C ILE A 153 -11.53 1.46 13.57
N GLY A 154 -11.95 1.92 14.74
CA GLY A 154 -11.42 1.43 16.03
C GLY A 154 -11.73 -0.05 16.32
N GLU A 155 -12.61 -0.68 15.54
CA GLU A 155 -12.91 -2.12 15.61
C GLU A 155 -12.10 -2.94 14.61
N ALA A 156 -11.28 -2.30 13.79
CA ALA A 156 -10.49 -2.99 12.78
C ALA A 156 -9.48 -3.96 13.42
N VAL A 157 -9.38 -5.15 12.83
CA VAL A 157 -8.39 -6.16 13.24
C VAL A 157 -7.34 -6.37 12.15
N PRO A 158 -6.09 -6.69 12.51
CA PRO A 158 -5.06 -6.94 11.51
C PRO A 158 -5.25 -8.28 10.80
N LEU A 159 -4.81 -8.33 9.54
CA LEU A 159 -4.75 -9.54 8.72
C LEU A 159 -3.47 -10.34 8.96
N PHE A 160 -2.34 -9.66 8.99
CA PHE A 160 -1.00 -10.25 9.20
C PHE A 160 0.01 -9.16 9.56
N ASP A 161 1.18 -9.60 10.05
CA ASP A 161 2.28 -8.75 10.49
C ASP A 161 3.42 -8.70 9.47
N GLY A 162 4.35 -7.76 9.67
CA GLY A 162 5.62 -7.67 8.95
C GLY A 162 5.51 -7.01 7.57
N MET A 163 4.43 -6.24 7.31
CA MET A 163 4.25 -5.54 6.06
C MET A 163 4.55 -4.06 6.25
N PRO A 164 5.68 -3.55 5.70
CA PRO A 164 5.90 -2.11 5.62
C PRO A 164 4.86 -1.46 4.68
N ASN A 165 4.93 -0.17 4.45
CA ASN A 165 3.86 0.60 3.82
C ASN A 165 3.40 0.12 2.44
N GLU A 166 4.27 -0.53 1.65
CA GLU A 166 4.00 -0.89 0.27
C GLU A 166 3.76 -2.38 0.10
N GLN A 167 2.75 -2.72 -0.66
CA GLN A 167 2.49 -4.08 -1.14
C GLN A 167 1.69 -4.05 -2.45
N SER A 168 1.57 -5.21 -3.08
CA SER A 168 0.58 -5.50 -4.11
C SER A 168 -0.34 -6.62 -3.64
N VAL A 169 -1.59 -6.59 -4.06
CA VAL A 169 -2.54 -7.70 -3.89
C VAL A 169 -3.28 -7.89 -5.22
N SER A 170 -3.27 -9.11 -5.72
CA SER A 170 -3.91 -9.46 -6.99
C SER A 170 -4.47 -10.88 -6.96
N TRP A 171 -5.44 -11.16 -7.83
CA TRP A 171 -5.81 -12.53 -8.15
C TRP A 171 -4.76 -13.17 -9.06
N ASN A 172 -4.20 -14.28 -8.66
CA ASN A 172 -3.25 -15.02 -9.47
C ASN A 172 -3.93 -16.24 -10.08
N PRO A 173 -4.16 -16.28 -11.41
CA PRO A 173 -4.88 -17.38 -12.06
C PRO A 173 -4.15 -18.72 -11.99
N TRP A 174 -2.81 -18.72 -11.98
CA TRP A 174 -1.99 -19.93 -11.86
C TRP A 174 -2.15 -20.59 -10.50
N LEU A 175 -2.16 -19.80 -9.44
CA LEU A 175 -2.34 -20.30 -8.07
C LEU A 175 -3.81 -20.53 -7.72
N GLY A 176 -4.75 -19.92 -8.47
CA GLY A 176 -6.18 -19.96 -8.18
C GLY A 176 -6.55 -19.30 -6.85
N CYS A 177 -5.79 -18.28 -6.44
CA CYS A 177 -6.01 -17.56 -5.19
C CYS A 177 -5.48 -16.12 -5.27
N TYR A 178 -5.75 -15.33 -4.24
CA TYR A 178 -5.14 -13.99 -4.09
C TYR A 178 -3.68 -14.13 -3.66
N LEU A 179 -2.84 -13.30 -4.25
CA LEU A 179 -1.41 -13.19 -4.00
C LEU A 179 -1.10 -11.80 -3.48
N ALA A 180 -0.52 -11.72 -2.28
CA ALA A 180 0.06 -10.50 -1.73
C ALA A 180 1.59 -10.59 -1.80
N VAL A 181 2.24 -9.57 -2.36
CA VAL A 181 3.70 -9.48 -2.41
C VAL A 181 4.15 -8.21 -1.70
N HIS A 182 5.11 -8.34 -0.80
CA HIS A 182 5.66 -7.22 -0.04
C HIS A 182 7.10 -7.50 0.42
N SER A 183 7.82 -6.45 0.83
CA SER A 183 9.02 -6.61 1.63
C SER A 183 8.64 -7.09 3.03
N LEU A 184 9.42 -7.98 3.64
CA LEU A 184 9.18 -8.42 5.01
C LEU A 184 9.98 -7.56 5.98
N ASP A 185 9.33 -6.65 6.67
CA ASP A 185 9.97 -5.65 7.51
C ASP A 185 11.14 -4.95 6.75
N LEU A 186 12.29 -4.81 7.42
CA LEU A 186 13.55 -4.34 6.80
C LEU A 186 14.56 -5.49 6.66
N SER A 187 14.08 -6.73 6.56
CA SER A 187 14.93 -7.93 6.52
C SER A 187 15.69 -8.13 5.20
N GLY A 188 15.35 -7.37 4.17
CA GLY A 188 15.83 -7.60 2.80
C GLY A 188 15.15 -8.75 2.08
N LYS A 189 14.11 -9.35 2.68
CA LYS A 189 13.31 -10.41 2.06
C LYS A 189 12.13 -9.83 1.30
N ILE A 190 11.92 -10.31 0.09
CA ILE A 190 10.69 -10.14 -0.66
C ILE A 190 9.90 -11.43 -0.49
N VAL A 191 8.68 -11.31 -0.01
CA VAL A 191 7.83 -12.45 0.33
C VAL A 191 6.50 -12.40 -0.38
N ALA A 192 5.88 -13.57 -0.51
CA ALA A 192 4.50 -13.72 -0.93
C ALA A 192 3.65 -14.33 0.18
N ARG A 193 2.38 -13.98 0.19
CA ARG A 193 1.32 -14.63 0.95
C ARG A 193 0.16 -14.95 0.02
N THR A 194 -0.56 -16.01 0.30
CA THR A 194 -1.73 -16.41 -0.49
C THR A 194 -2.98 -16.46 0.39
N ALA A 195 -4.13 -16.21 -0.21
CA ALA A 195 -5.42 -16.34 0.46
C ALA A 195 -6.52 -16.72 -0.56
N PRO A 196 -7.54 -17.49 -0.15
CA PRO A 196 -8.68 -17.78 -1.02
C PRO A 196 -9.54 -16.55 -1.28
N GLU A 197 -9.56 -15.59 -0.34
CA GLU A 197 -10.39 -14.38 -0.39
C GLU A 197 -9.57 -13.13 -0.04
N PRO A 198 -10.00 -11.94 -0.45
CA PRO A 198 -9.29 -10.69 -0.12
C PRO A 198 -9.08 -10.46 1.39
N TRP A 199 -9.98 -10.99 2.20
CA TRP A 199 -9.91 -10.89 3.67
C TRP A 199 -9.20 -12.07 4.35
N GLY A 200 -8.66 -13.00 3.56
CA GLY A 200 -7.93 -14.15 4.09
C GLY A 200 -8.74 -15.46 4.14
N PRO A 201 -8.32 -16.43 4.95
CA PRO A 201 -7.11 -16.37 5.79
C PRO A 201 -5.82 -16.32 4.95
N TRP A 202 -4.92 -15.42 5.31
CA TRP A 202 -3.64 -15.27 4.64
C TRP A 202 -2.62 -16.28 5.16
N SER A 203 -1.85 -16.88 4.26
CA SER A 203 -0.77 -17.81 4.61
C SER A 203 0.36 -17.14 5.40
N ALA A 204 1.21 -17.95 6.04
CA ALA A 204 2.53 -17.49 6.45
C ALA A 204 3.32 -16.95 5.23
N PRO A 205 4.27 -16.02 5.43
CA PRO A 205 5.09 -15.49 4.34
C PRO A 205 5.99 -16.57 3.76
N VAL A 206 6.02 -16.66 2.42
CA VAL A 206 6.94 -17.51 1.67
C VAL A 206 7.98 -16.60 1.04
N GLU A 207 9.26 -16.88 1.29
CA GLU A 207 10.36 -16.12 0.70
C GLU A 207 10.43 -16.38 -0.80
N LEU A 208 10.32 -15.32 -1.60
CA LEU A 208 10.51 -15.33 -3.04
C LEU A 208 11.94 -14.97 -3.42
N TYR A 209 12.51 -14.00 -2.70
CA TYR A 209 13.85 -13.49 -2.96
C TYR A 209 14.48 -12.91 -1.70
N GLN A 210 15.78 -13.13 -1.53
CA GLN A 210 16.60 -12.49 -0.50
C GLN A 210 17.60 -11.55 -1.15
N VAL A 211 17.48 -10.26 -0.90
CA VAL A 211 18.48 -9.27 -1.31
C VAL A 211 19.75 -9.49 -0.53
N ARG A 212 20.83 -9.84 -1.22
CA ARG A 212 22.14 -10.18 -0.63
C ARG A 212 23.15 -9.07 -0.91
N ARG A 213 22.87 -7.87 -0.46
CA ARG A 213 23.82 -6.77 -0.59
C ARG A 213 24.50 -6.48 0.71
N SER A 214 25.77 -6.18 0.69
CA SER A 214 26.48 -5.72 1.89
C SER A 214 26.20 -4.23 2.09
N HIS A 215 25.51 -3.93 3.17
CA HIS A 215 25.31 -2.54 3.60
C HIS A 215 26.67 -1.93 3.99
N PRO A 216 27.04 -0.75 3.48
CA PRO A 216 28.28 -0.09 3.85
C PRO A 216 28.34 0.17 5.36
N ALA A 217 29.36 -0.37 6.03
CA ALA A 217 29.48 -0.33 7.49
C ALA A 217 29.60 1.10 8.08
N HIS A 218 29.88 2.11 7.25
CA HIS A 218 30.00 3.50 7.69
C HIS A 218 28.65 4.24 7.75
N LEU A 219 27.57 3.65 7.25
CA LEU A 219 26.24 4.27 7.28
C LEU A 219 25.63 4.10 8.69
N PRO A 220 25.02 5.17 9.24
CA PRO A 220 24.49 5.17 10.59
C PRO A 220 23.10 4.53 10.73
N TYR A 221 22.57 3.96 9.65
CA TYR A 221 21.25 3.33 9.58
C TYR A 221 21.35 1.92 9.01
N PRO A 222 20.41 1.02 9.28
CA PRO A 222 20.41 -0.32 8.71
C PRO A 222 20.13 -0.28 7.21
N GLN A 223 20.48 -1.33 6.48
CA GLN A 223 20.11 -1.49 5.08
C GLN A 223 18.57 -1.42 4.94
N LEU A 224 18.10 -0.53 4.08
CA LEU A 224 16.69 -0.33 3.83
C LEU A 224 16.31 -0.93 2.47
N ILE A 225 15.62 -2.07 2.51
CA ILE A 225 15.03 -2.75 1.34
C ILE A 225 13.51 -2.68 1.51
N TYR A 226 12.83 -2.02 0.59
CA TYR A 226 11.40 -1.74 0.73
C TYR A 226 10.68 -1.70 -0.62
N ALA A 227 9.39 -1.41 -0.62
CA ALA A 227 8.52 -1.30 -1.79
C ALA A 227 8.50 -2.56 -2.66
N GLY A 228 8.58 -3.76 -2.04
CA GLY A 228 8.36 -5.02 -2.73
C GLY A 228 6.93 -5.07 -3.27
N LYS A 229 6.76 -5.05 -4.61
CA LYS A 229 5.43 -5.05 -5.26
C LYS A 229 5.46 -5.90 -6.51
N GLU A 230 4.44 -6.76 -6.67
CA GLU A 230 4.13 -7.41 -7.93
C GLU A 230 3.47 -6.43 -8.90
N HIS A 231 3.72 -6.63 -10.18
CA HIS A 231 3.08 -5.95 -11.30
C HIS A 231 2.22 -6.95 -12.10
N PRO A 232 0.96 -7.21 -11.72
CA PRO A 232 0.12 -8.24 -12.32
C PRO A 232 -0.08 -8.06 -13.82
N ALA A 233 -0.08 -6.81 -14.31
CA ALA A 233 -0.20 -6.49 -15.74
C ALA A 233 0.99 -7.00 -16.58
N LEU A 234 2.13 -7.30 -15.97
CA LEU A 234 3.31 -7.83 -16.62
C LEU A 234 3.37 -9.38 -16.56
N ALA A 235 2.50 -10.01 -15.75
CA ALA A 235 2.51 -11.45 -15.54
C ALA A 235 2.37 -12.23 -16.85
N ARG A 236 3.07 -13.37 -16.93
CA ARG A 236 3.03 -14.29 -18.09
C ARG A 236 2.59 -15.68 -17.65
N GLU A 237 2.29 -16.52 -18.62
CA GLU A 237 1.87 -17.93 -18.42
C GLU A 237 0.72 -18.05 -17.41
N GLY A 238 -0.29 -17.15 -17.52
CA GLY A 238 -1.46 -17.19 -16.63
C GLY A 238 -1.13 -16.88 -15.17
N GLY A 239 -0.09 -16.10 -14.90
CA GLY A 239 0.34 -15.75 -13.54
C GLY A 239 1.40 -16.67 -12.94
N ARG A 240 1.92 -17.67 -13.73
CA ARG A 240 3.04 -18.51 -13.30
C ARG A 240 4.35 -17.74 -13.25
N VAL A 241 4.58 -16.83 -14.20
CA VAL A 241 5.72 -15.92 -14.20
C VAL A 241 5.24 -14.54 -13.75
N ILE A 242 5.75 -14.07 -12.63
CA ILE A 242 5.42 -12.77 -12.04
C ILE A 242 6.61 -11.84 -12.05
N TYR A 243 6.33 -10.54 -12.07
CA TYR A 243 7.34 -9.49 -12.05
C TYR A 243 7.17 -8.64 -10.80
N ILE A 244 8.27 -8.44 -10.06
CA ILE A 244 8.29 -7.76 -8.78
C ILE A 244 9.32 -6.64 -8.83
N THR A 245 8.97 -5.45 -8.38
CA THR A 245 9.97 -4.40 -8.11
C THR A 245 10.22 -4.26 -6.61
N TYR A 246 11.42 -3.83 -6.26
CA TYR A 246 11.80 -3.38 -4.91
C TYR A 246 12.82 -2.25 -5.01
N ILE A 247 13.02 -1.53 -3.90
CA ILE A 247 13.98 -0.42 -3.81
C ILE A 247 15.07 -0.77 -2.81
N GLU A 248 16.32 -0.52 -3.18
CA GLU A 248 17.46 -0.38 -2.26
C GLU A 248 17.66 1.12 -2.03
N PHE A 249 17.54 1.56 -0.78
CA PHE A 249 17.54 2.99 -0.46
C PHE A 249 18.81 3.72 -0.93
N GLU A 250 19.97 3.10 -0.76
CA GLU A 250 21.27 3.71 -1.10
C GLU A 250 21.42 3.99 -2.59
N GLU A 251 20.80 3.21 -3.45
CA GLU A 251 20.78 3.44 -4.89
C GLU A 251 19.60 4.29 -5.31
N TYR A 252 18.50 4.23 -4.54
CA TYR A 252 17.22 4.85 -4.82
C TYR A 252 16.70 4.55 -6.22
N TYR A 253 16.90 3.31 -6.64
CA TYR A 253 16.56 2.82 -7.97
C TYR A 253 15.70 1.55 -7.88
N PRO A 254 14.62 1.43 -8.69
CA PRO A 254 13.80 0.22 -8.68
C PRO A 254 14.54 -0.95 -9.36
N HIS A 255 14.68 -2.03 -8.62
CA HIS A 255 15.13 -3.31 -9.15
C HIS A 255 13.93 -4.12 -9.64
N LEU A 256 14.09 -4.85 -10.74
CA LEU A 256 13.06 -5.73 -11.30
C LEU A 256 13.49 -7.18 -11.16
N LEU A 257 12.62 -8.00 -10.58
CA LEU A 257 12.76 -9.45 -10.49
C LEU A 257 11.75 -10.13 -11.41
N GLU A 258 12.16 -11.20 -12.06
CA GLU A 258 11.29 -12.17 -12.70
C GLU A 258 11.30 -13.43 -11.84
N ILE A 259 10.14 -13.87 -11.37
CA ILE A 259 9.98 -15.06 -10.52
C ILE A 259 9.05 -16.04 -11.22
N THR A 260 9.48 -17.30 -11.31
CA THR A 260 8.64 -18.41 -11.79
C THR A 260 8.08 -19.16 -10.59
N LEU A 261 6.78 -19.17 -10.45
CA LEU A 261 6.07 -19.92 -9.42
C LEU A 261 6.06 -21.41 -9.76
N ALA A 262 6.17 -22.25 -8.74
CA ALA A 262 6.20 -23.70 -8.89
C ALA A 262 4.82 -24.32 -9.15
#